data_abc9de35b7eef7fcb505f96cfe14a3d2
#
_entry.id   abc9de35b7eef7fcb505f96cfe14a3d2
#
_cell.length_a   1.000
_cell.length_b   1.000
_cell.length_c   1.000
_cell.angle_alpha   90.00
_cell.angle_beta   90.00
_cell.angle_gamma   90.00
#
_symmetry.space_group_name_H-M   'P 1'
#
loop_
_entity.id
_entity.type
_entity.pdbx_description
1 polymer ?
#
loop_
_entity_poly.entity_id
_entity_poly.type
_entity_poly.pdbx_seq_one_letter_code
_entity_poly.pdbx_strand_id
1 'polypeptide(L)'
;MSLRWRPMEPKDVAGCAQIIAAHPVIGLRYGSAIKDLGRAWLRLLGAEAMTTAVFEEVDRGRVHLAGVGVGVFVRNEFIRELKRPRQFWVGPELTRRVLNGNSPVLSDKEVRKANSGEGLNELVWETLTGPSFAKRTEMYHLMGRAYIEIHRGFRLKEMITSQAESPERLQWAIDAGGLYWNPKAGRYVKSLKAKTEEFARNPHIVGITRELEFGRPGSWVGTLFDYHPPGFYFSASEQRLLICAISNRTATNPALAQKLDVSLPTVKKMWLSIYGRVGQCVPELLVDEVNSGADSKRGKEKRRRLLAYLQDHPEELRPVLRRSNGQKPRQPPSARKSKKAPSIDKEFSTEEGMRIRS
;
A
#
# COMPACT_ATOMS: atom_id res chain seq x y z
N MET A 1 -10.57 -19.51 14.61
CA MET A 1 -9.31 -18.89 14.10
C MET A 1 -9.65 -17.87 13.05
N SER A 2 -9.11 -16.65 13.12
CA SER A 2 -9.28 -15.61 12.10
C SER A 2 -7.94 -14.98 11.76
N LEU A 3 -7.73 -14.68 10.46
CA LEU A 3 -6.55 -13.96 9.99
C LEU A 3 -6.89 -12.48 9.84
N ARG A 4 -5.95 -11.62 10.24
CA ARG A 4 -6.04 -10.17 10.04
C ARG A 4 -4.69 -9.57 9.73
N TRP A 5 -4.68 -8.33 9.26
CA TRP A 5 -3.46 -7.57 9.09
C TRP A 5 -3.59 -6.18 9.74
N ARG A 6 -2.46 -5.58 10.05
CA ARG A 6 -2.33 -4.19 10.50
C ARG A 6 -0.94 -3.64 10.16
N PRO A 7 -0.74 -2.32 10.20
CA PRO A 7 0.60 -1.74 10.13
C PRO A 7 1.51 -2.27 11.26
N MET A 8 2.82 -2.31 10.98
CA MET A 8 3.85 -2.72 11.93
C MET A 8 4.04 -1.64 13.02
N GLU A 9 4.17 -2.09 14.25
CA GLU A 9 4.57 -1.26 15.39
C GLU A 9 5.99 -1.62 15.84
N PRO A 10 6.71 -0.75 16.59
CA PRO A 10 8.08 -1.04 17.03
C PRO A 10 8.24 -2.39 17.76
N LYS A 11 7.23 -2.79 18.54
CA LYS A 11 7.21 -4.08 19.27
C LYS A 11 7.20 -5.31 18.36
N ASP A 12 6.72 -5.17 17.12
CA ASP A 12 6.58 -6.29 16.18
C ASP A 12 7.88 -6.58 15.44
N VAL A 13 8.77 -5.60 15.34
CA VAL A 13 9.95 -5.64 14.47
C VAL A 13 10.83 -6.85 14.75
N ALA A 14 11.07 -7.17 16.01
CA ALA A 14 11.91 -8.33 16.39
C ALA A 14 11.29 -9.65 15.91
N GLY A 15 9.99 -9.87 16.16
CA GLY A 15 9.28 -11.06 15.71
C GLY A 15 9.20 -11.16 14.19
N CYS A 16 8.95 -10.05 13.50
CA CYS A 16 8.93 -9.99 12.05
C CYS A 16 10.31 -10.30 11.43
N ALA A 17 11.38 -9.73 11.96
CA ALA A 17 12.75 -10.02 11.52
C ALA A 17 13.12 -11.48 11.77
N GLN A 18 12.62 -12.10 12.85
CA GLN A 18 12.81 -13.51 13.14
C GLN A 18 12.15 -14.42 12.10
N ILE A 19 10.97 -14.07 11.57
CA ILE A 19 10.33 -14.81 10.47
C ILE A 19 11.28 -14.84 9.25
N ILE A 20 11.90 -13.70 8.90
CA ILE A 20 12.85 -13.62 7.78
C ILE A 20 14.10 -14.45 8.07
N ALA A 21 14.65 -14.32 9.28
CA ALA A 21 15.85 -15.05 9.69
C ALA A 21 15.66 -16.57 9.71
N ALA A 22 14.47 -17.03 10.09
CA ALA A 22 14.13 -18.45 10.16
C ALA A 22 13.88 -19.09 8.77
N HIS A 23 13.69 -18.29 7.72
CA HIS A 23 13.45 -18.83 6.38
C HIS A 23 14.74 -19.41 5.80
N PRO A 24 14.75 -20.72 5.38
CA PRO A 24 15.97 -21.45 5.06
C PRO A 24 16.76 -20.84 3.89
N VAL A 25 16.10 -20.18 2.97
CA VAL A 25 16.75 -19.58 1.80
C VAL A 25 17.01 -18.09 2.03
N ILE A 26 15.99 -17.33 2.45
CA ILE A 26 16.11 -15.87 2.61
C ILE A 26 17.07 -15.51 3.75
N GLY A 27 16.96 -16.19 4.90
CA GLY A 27 17.88 -15.99 6.02
C GLY A 27 19.34 -16.16 5.64
N LEU A 28 19.66 -17.19 4.84
CA LEU A 28 21.01 -17.43 4.33
C LEU A 28 21.52 -16.32 3.41
N ARG A 29 20.64 -15.74 2.57
CA ARG A 29 21.02 -14.63 1.66
C ARG A 29 21.40 -13.36 2.38
N TYR A 30 20.78 -13.11 3.53
CA TYR A 30 21.17 -11.97 4.36
C TYR A 30 22.58 -12.12 4.95
N GLY A 31 23.05 -13.33 5.19
CA GLY A 31 24.32 -13.56 5.87
C GLY A 31 24.39 -12.80 7.19
N SER A 32 25.49 -12.07 7.41
CA SER A 32 25.66 -11.25 8.62
C SER A 32 24.64 -10.09 8.74
N ALA A 33 24.11 -9.59 7.64
CA ALA A 33 23.16 -8.47 7.63
C ALA A 33 21.81 -8.81 8.28
N ILE A 34 21.49 -10.10 8.48
CA ILE A 34 20.23 -10.50 9.14
C ILE A 34 20.10 -9.96 10.56
N LYS A 35 21.21 -9.85 11.29
CA LYS A 35 21.25 -9.31 12.66
C LYS A 35 20.86 -7.83 12.71
N ASP A 36 21.02 -7.14 11.62
CA ASP A 36 20.82 -5.70 11.47
C ASP A 36 19.47 -5.35 10.85
N LEU A 37 18.72 -6.32 10.34
CA LEU A 37 17.47 -6.11 9.64
C LEU A 37 16.44 -5.35 10.49
N GLY A 38 16.21 -5.80 11.72
CA GLY A 38 15.27 -5.14 12.63
C GLY A 38 15.68 -3.69 12.94
N ARG A 39 16.99 -3.44 13.10
CA ARG A 39 17.52 -2.08 13.35
C ARG A 39 17.32 -1.18 12.13
N ALA A 40 17.51 -1.70 10.92
CA ALA A 40 17.23 -0.96 9.68
C ALA A 40 15.74 -0.61 9.53
N TRP A 41 14.84 -1.56 9.84
CA TRP A 41 13.41 -1.31 9.82
C TRP A 41 13.00 -0.28 10.88
N LEU A 42 13.48 -0.36 12.13
CA LEU A 42 13.19 0.61 13.17
C LEU A 42 13.62 2.04 12.78
N ARG A 43 14.71 2.18 12.01
CA ARG A 43 15.18 3.50 11.54
C ARG A 43 14.24 4.16 10.55
N LEU A 44 13.47 3.36 9.79
CA LEU A 44 12.53 3.84 8.77
C LEU A 44 11.08 3.79 9.22
N LEU A 45 10.79 3.06 10.30
CA LEU A 45 9.42 2.86 10.76
C LEU A 45 8.77 4.19 11.13
N GLY A 46 7.64 4.49 10.49
CA GLY A 46 6.94 5.77 10.62
C GLY A 46 7.30 6.81 9.56
N ALA A 47 8.34 6.57 8.73
CA ALA A 47 8.60 7.40 7.56
C ALA A 47 7.52 7.17 6.48
N GLU A 48 7.16 8.23 5.74
CA GLU A 48 6.18 8.15 4.65
C GLU A 48 6.62 7.23 3.50
N ALA A 49 7.92 6.95 3.42
CA ALA A 49 8.51 6.09 2.41
C ALA A 49 8.45 4.60 2.76
N MET A 50 8.02 4.20 3.96
CA MET A 50 7.97 2.80 4.36
C MET A 50 6.53 2.32 4.48
N THR A 51 6.20 1.26 3.77
CA THR A 51 4.92 0.55 3.85
C THR A 51 5.10 -0.75 4.61
N THR A 52 4.16 -1.09 5.49
CA THR A 52 4.30 -2.28 6.33
C THR A 52 2.99 -2.99 6.55
N ALA A 53 3.05 -4.32 6.63
CA ALA A 53 1.96 -5.18 7.08
C ALA A 53 2.48 -6.23 8.06
N VAL A 54 1.81 -6.38 9.18
CA VAL A 54 1.94 -7.51 10.08
C VAL A 54 0.70 -8.37 9.94
N PHE A 55 0.90 -9.64 9.64
CA PHE A 55 -0.18 -10.60 9.51
C PHE A 55 -0.28 -11.40 10.80
N GLU A 56 -1.48 -11.52 11.33
CA GLU A 56 -1.76 -12.14 12.62
C GLU A 56 -2.85 -13.19 12.49
N GLU A 57 -2.69 -14.29 13.20
CA GLU A 57 -3.77 -15.23 13.49
C GLU A 57 -4.29 -14.99 14.90
N VAL A 58 -5.60 -14.84 15.00
CA VAL A 58 -6.29 -14.71 16.29
C VAL A 58 -7.04 -16.00 16.58
N ASP A 59 -6.62 -16.70 17.63
CA ASP A 59 -7.29 -17.91 18.10
C ASP A 59 -7.59 -17.81 19.59
N ARG A 60 -8.88 -17.87 19.96
CA ARG A 60 -9.37 -17.82 21.36
C ARG A 60 -8.77 -16.68 22.17
N GLY A 61 -8.61 -15.50 21.54
CA GLY A 61 -8.03 -14.32 22.18
C GLY A 61 -6.51 -14.26 22.21
N ARG A 62 -5.82 -15.32 21.78
CA ARG A 62 -4.36 -15.30 21.58
C ARG A 62 -4.03 -14.80 20.16
N VAL A 63 -2.99 -14.00 20.06
CA VAL A 63 -2.52 -13.43 18.80
C VAL A 63 -1.18 -14.05 18.47
N HIS A 64 -1.09 -14.66 17.30
CA HIS A 64 0.12 -15.28 16.77
C HIS A 64 0.57 -14.51 15.52
N LEU A 65 1.86 -14.19 15.47
CA LEU A 65 2.46 -13.57 14.29
C LEU A 65 2.53 -14.59 13.16
N ALA A 66 1.83 -14.30 12.07
CA ALA A 66 1.67 -15.22 10.94
C ALA A 66 2.52 -14.85 9.73
N GLY A 67 2.92 -13.57 9.60
CA GLY A 67 3.71 -13.09 8.48
C GLY A 67 4.02 -11.61 8.55
N VAL A 68 4.81 -11.16 7.59
CA VAL A 68 5.26 -9.77 7.46
C VAL A 68 5.34 -9.35 6.00
N GLY A 69 4.99 -8.10 5.72
CA GLY A 69 5.24 -7.41 4.46
C GLY A 69 5.90 -6.07 4.73
N VAL A 70 6.99 -5.78 4.03
CA VAL A 70 7.72 -4.50 4.12
C VAL A 70 8.05 -4.04 2.70
N GLY A 71 7.63 -2.82 2.38
CA GLY A 71 7.98 -2.13 1.16
C GLY A 71 8.58 -0.77 1.45
N VAL A 72 9.30 -0.21 0.49
CA VAL A 72 9.88 1.13 0.59
C VAL A 72 9.83 1.86 -0.75
N PHE A 73 9.59 3.15 -0.71
CA PHE A 73 9.74 4.00 -1.89
C PHE A 73 11.20 4.44 -2.03
N VAL A 74 11.76 4.17 -3.21
CA VAL A 74 13.18 4.37 -3.47
C VAL A 74 13.44 5.33 -4.64
N ARG A 75 14.66 5.90 -4.68
CA ARG A 75 15.10 6.80 -5.74
C ARG A 75 15.27 6.07 -7.07
N ASN A 76 15.06 6.79 -8.17
CA ASN A 76 15.24 6.28 -9.54
C ASN A 76 16.63 5.70 -9.79
N GLU A 77 17.66 6.28 -9.13
CA GLU A 77 19.06 5.83 -9.24
C GLU A 77 19.22 4.40 -8.75
N PHE A 78 18.57 4.07 -7.61
CA PHE A 78 18.63 2.73 -7.05
C PHE A 78 17.92 1.69 -7.93
N ILE A 79 16.79 2.06 -8.53
CA ILE A 79 16.09 1.21 -9.50
C ILE A 79 16.97 0.94 -10.73
N ARG A 80 17.66 1.97 -11.24
CA ARG A 80 18.59 1.80 -12.36
C ARG A 80 19.78 0.91 -12.00
N GLU A 81 20.29 1.03 -10.79
CA GLU A 81 21.37 0.17 -10.28
C GLU A 81 20.92 -1.28 -10.16
N LEU A 82 19.74 -1.51 -9.57
CA LEU A 82 19.15 -2.83 -9.37
C LEU A 82 18.93 -3.56 -10.71
N LYS A 83 18.62 -2.83 -11.78
CA LYS A 83 18.36 -3.37 -13.12
C LYS A 83 19.62 -3.63 -13.96
N ARG A 84 20.82 -3.37 -13.45
CA ARG A 84 22.08 -3.67 -14.15
C ARG A 84 22.36 -5.18 -14.21
N PRO A 85 23.21 -5.65 -15.14
CA PRO A 85 23.52 -7.07 -15.26
C PRO A 85 24.09 -7.74 -14.01
N ARG A 86 24.84 -6.99 -13.19
CA ARG A 86 25.32 -7.46 -11.89
C ARG A 86 24.31 -7.06 -10.82
N GLN A 87 23.41 -7.96 -10.57
CA GLN A 87 22.36 -7.78 -9.57
C GLN A 87 22.84 -8.18 -8.18
N PHE A 88 22.25 -7.61 -7.15
CA PHE A 88 22.50 -7.90 -5.75
C PHE A 88 21.19 -8.27 -5.04
N TRP A 89 21.30 -8.98 -3.94
CA TRP A 89 20.14 -9.25 -3.09
C TRP A 89 19.65 -7.97 -2.45
N VAL A 90 18.40 -7.60 -2.73
CA VAL A 90 17.82 -6.32 -2.31
C VAL A 90 17.79 -6.19 -0.80
N GLY A 91 17.32 -7.22 -0.08
CA GLY A 91 17.14 -7.17 1.36
C GLY A 91 18.43 -6.84 2.13
N PRO A 92 19.51 -7.63 1.99
CA PRO A 92 20.78 -7.35 2.66
C PRO A 92 21.40 -6.01 2.23
N GLU A 93 21.29 -5.64 0.94
CA GLU A 93 21.86 -4.41 0.45
C GLU A 93 21.13 -3.17 1.01
N LEU A 94 19.80 -3.19 1.05
CA LEU A 94 19.01 -2.14 1.69
C LEU A 94 19.35 -2.01 3.18
N THR A 95 19.41 -3.15 3.90
CA THR A 95 19.77 -3.18 5.33
C THR A 95 21.08 -2.45 5.55
N ARG A 96 22.12 -2.80 4.78
CA ARG A 96 23.44 -2.20 4.87
C ARG A 96 23.41 -0.70 4.55
N ARG A 97 22.77 -0.27 3.46
CA ARG A 97 22.71 1.13 3.03
C ARG A 97 21.95 2.01 4.01
N VAL A 98 20.82 1.53 4.52
CA VAL A 98 20.02 2.25 5.52
C VAL A 98 20.85 2.54 6.76
N LEU A 99 21.62 1.57 7.25
CA LEU A 99 22.42 1.74 8.47
C LEU A 99 23.67 2.59 8.26
N ASN A 100 24.28 2.52 7.09
CA ASN A 100 25.51 3.27 6.77
C ASN A 100 25.25 4.71 6.32
N GLY A 101 24.02 5.20 6.34
CA GLY A 101 23.69 6.60 6.02
C GLY A 101 23.62 6.93 4.52
N ASN A 102 23.74 5.93 3.62
CA ASN A 102 23.60 6.09 2.18
C ASN A 102 22.31 5.45 1.65
N SER A 103 21.23 5.55 2.44
CA SER A 103 19.92 4.99 2.15
C SER A 103 19.38 5.46 0.79
N PRO A 104 18.93 4.54 -0.08
CA PRO A 104 18.24 4.90 -1.32
C PRO A 104 16.76 5.23 -1.09
N VAL A 105 16.25 5.04 0.13
CA VAL A 105 14.86 5.30 0.50
C VAL A 105 14.58 6.80 0.46
N LEU A 106 13.43 7.17 -0.08
CA LEU A 106 13.00 8.57 -0.18
C LEU A 106 12.78 9.17 1.22
N SER A 107 13.12 10.44 1.39
CA SER A 107 12.66 11.24 2.52
C SER A 107 11.17 11.59 2.36
N ASP A 108 10.49 11.97 3.45
CA ASP A 108 9.08 12.37 3.42
C ASP A 108 8.82 13.49 2.40
N LYS A 109 9.76 14.46 2.27
CA LYS A 109 9.64 15.53 1.28
C LYS A 109 9.72 15.00 -0.16
N GLU A 110 10.60 14.04 -0.42
CA GLU A 110 10.73 13.41 -1.75
C GLU A 110 9.51 12.55 -2.06
N VAL A 111 8.96 11.81 -1.06
CA VAL A 111 7.70 11.05 -1.23
C VAL A 111 6.57 11.96 -1.64
N ARG A 112 6.35 13.07 -0.93
CA ARG A 112 5.29 14.04 -1.25
C ARG A 112 5.45 14.62 -2.65
N LYS A 113 6.69 14.96 -3.03
CA LYS A 113 7.01 15.48 -4.37
C LYS A 113 6.71 14.44 -5.45
N ALA A 114 7.22 13.22 -5.30
CA ALA A 114 7.04 12.15 -6.27
C ALA A 114 5.57 11.72 -6.39
N ASN A 115 4.86 11.57 -5.27
CA ASN A 115 3.45 11.20 -5.24
C ASN A 115 2.55 12.25 -5.90
N SER A 116 2.94 13.53 -5.85
CA SER A 116 2.22 14.62 -6.52
C SER A 116 2.63 14.81 -7.98
N GLY A 117 3.70 14.18 -8.43
CA GLY A 117 4.33 14.40 -9.74
C GLY A 117 4.49 13.13 -10.57
N GLU A 118 5.73 12.69 -10.76
CA GLU A 118 6.08 11.57 -11.66
C GLU A 118 5.61 10.20 -11.17
N GLY A 119 5.42 10.06 -9.86
CA GLY A 119 5.08 8.80 -9.21
C GLY A 119 6.26 8.18 -8.45
N LEU A 120 5.94 7.16 -7.68
CA LEU A 120 6.81 6.48 -6.74
C LEU A 120 7.29 5.14 -7.29
N ASN A 121 8.54 4.80 -7.05
CA ASN A 121 9.04 3.44 -7.27
C ASN A 121 8.89 2.67 -5.97
N GLU A 122 8.01 1.68 -5.96
CA GLU A 122 7.83 0.75 -4.85
C GLU A 122 8.80 -0.40 -4.99
N LEU A 123 9.56 -0.64 -3.94
CA LEU A 123 10.42 -1.79 -3.81
C LEU A 123 9.94 -2.65 -2.65
N VAL A 124 9.43 -3.83 -2.95
CA VAL A 124 9.09 -4.83 -1.93
C VAL A 124 10.40 -5.33 -1.32
N TRP A 125 10.64 -4.92 -0.06
CA TRP A 125 11.86 -5.32 0.66
C TRP A 125 11.78 -6.78 1.07
N GLU A 126 10.71 -7.14 1.80
CA GLU A 126 10.41 -8.52 2.17
C GLU A 126 8.89 -8.73 2.28
N THR A 127 8.45 -9.90 1.84
CA THR A 127 7.08 -10.36 2.06
C THR A 127 7.12 -11.85 2.32
N LEU A 128 6.85 -12.25 3.57
CA LEU A 128 7.02 -13.62 3.99
C LEU A 128 5.98 -14.03 5.04
N THR A 129 5.59 -15.31 4.98
CA THR A 129 4.76 -15.95 5.99
C THR A 129 5.59 -16.89 6.84
N GLY A 130 5.19 -17.08 8.09
CA GLY A 130 5.73 -18.16 8.92
C GLY A 130 5.47 -19.54 8.30
N PRO A 131 6.29 -20.56 8.60
CA PRO A 131 6.19 -21.88 7.96
C PRO A 131 4.80 -22.55 8.05
N SER A 132 4.12 -22.38 9.17
CA SER A 132 2.75 -22.91 9.39
C SER A 132 1.68 -22.27 8.52
N PHE A 133 1.97 -21.13 7.92
CA PHE A 133 1.04 -20.34 7.11
C PHE A 133 1.38 -20.36 5.61
N ALA A 134 2.54 -20.90 5.24
CA ALA A 134 3.08 -20.85 3.88
C ALA A 134 2.24 -21.60 2.81
N LYS A 135 1.31 -22.48 3.22
CA LYS A 135 0.43 -23.23 2.31
C LYS A 135 -1.05 -22.83 2.44
N ARG A 136 -1.36 -21.80 3.22
CA ARG A 136 -2.77 -21.41 3.48
C ARG A 136 -3.23 -20.38 2.45
N THR A 137 -4.18 -20.75 1.62
CA THR A 137 -4.75 -19.90 0.57
C THR A 137 -5.33 -18.59 1.14
N GLU A 138 -5.97 -18.64 2.32
CA GLU A 138 -6.54 -17.47 2.99
C GLU A 138 -5.47 -16.44 3.35
N MET A 139 -4.24 -16.90 3.65
CA MET A 139 -3.11 -16.01 3.93
C MET A 139 -2.72 -15.22 2.69
N TYR A 140 -2.62 -15.87 1.53
CA TYR A 140 -2.29 -15.18 0.27
C TYR A 140 -3.36 -14.19 -0.15
N HIS A 141 -4.64 -14.52 0.05
CA HIS A 141 -5.75 -13.58 -0.19
C HIS A 141 -5.67 -12.38 0.75
N LEU A 142 -5.34 -12.60 2.03
CA LEU A 142 -5.15 -11.52 2.99
C LEU A 142 -3.96 -10.63 2.62
N MET A 143 -2.83 -11.23 2.23
CA MET A 143 -1.64 -10.49 1.79
C MET A 143 -1.92 -9.64 0.55
N GLY A 144 -2.61 -10.19 -0.45
CA GLY A 144 -3.01 -9.45 -1.65
C GLY A 144 -3.91 -8.25 -1.33
N ARG A 145 -4.94 -8.45 -0.50
CA ARG A 145 -5.82 -7.35 -0.06
C ARG A 145 -5.05 -6.28 0.73
N ALA A 146 -4.23 -6.70 1.70
CA ALA A 146 -3.41 -5.78 2.47
C ALA A 146 -2.50 -4.95 1.56
N TYR A 147 -1.88 -5.59 0.57
CA TYR A 147 -1.00 -4.92 -0.37
C TYR A 147 -1.76 -3.85 -1.18
N ILE A 148 -2.95 -4.17 -1.70
CA ILE A 148 -3.80 -3.19 -2.40
C ILE A 148 -4.19 -2.03 -1.48
N GLU A 149 -4.69 -2.32 -0.27
CA GLU A 149 -5.12 -1.30 0.69
C GLU A 149 -3.98 -0.37 1.11
N ILE A 150 -2.78 -0.91 1.35
CA ILE A 150 -1.58 -0.15 1.74
C ILE A 150 -1.17 0.81 0.62
N HIS A 151 -1.24 0.38 -0.64
CA HIS A 151 -0.76 1.18 -1.77
C HIS A 151 -1.83 2.05 -2.41
N ARG A 152 -3.10 1.84 -2.08
CA ARG A 152 -4.21 2.66 -2.59
C ARG A 152 -3.97 4.16 -2.29
N GLY A 153 -4.08 4.98 -3.32
CA GLY A 153 -3.87 6.44 -3.27
C GLY A 153 -2.41 6.89 -3.38
N PHE A 154 -1.45 5.96 -3.48
CA PHE A 154 -0.12 6.31 -3.94
C PHE A 154 -0.06 6.29 -5.46
N ARG A 155 0.59 7.29 -6.04
CA ARG A 155 0.88 7.33 -7.48
C ARG A 155 2.10 6.48 -7.78
N LEU A 156 1.89 5.18 -7.97
CA LEU A 156 3.00 4.29 -8.30
C LEU A 156 3.45 4.52 -9.76
N LYS A 157 4.75 4.55 -9.98
CA LYS A 157 5.41 4.57 -11.28
C LYS A 157 5.87 3.18 -11.66
N GLU A 158 6.49 2.50 -10.72
CA GLU A 158 6.99 1.15 -10.88
C GLU A 158 6.91 0.40 -9.56
N MET A 159 6.62 -0.88 -9.63
CA MET A 159 6.67 -1.82 -8.51
C MET A 159 7.67 -2.90 -8.81
N ILE A 160 8.57 -3.19 -7.88
CA ILE A 160 9.63 -4.18 -8.04
C ILE A 160 9.73 -5.05 -6.79
N THR A 161 9.98 -6.34 -7.02
CA THR A 161 10.39 -7.27 -5.98
C THR A 161 11.57 -8.10 -6.45
N SER A 162 12.43 -8.52 -5.53
CA SER A 162 13.49 -9.48 -5.79
C SER A 162 13.00 -10.86 -5.42
N GLN A 163 12.74 -11.69 -6.43
CA GLN A 163 12.32 -13.08 -6.26
C GLN A 163 13.49 -14.00 -6.59
N ALA A 164 13.77 -14.95 -5.72
CA ALA A 164 14.86 -15.87 -6.01
C ALA A 164 14.81 -17.15 -5.20
N GLU A 165 13.66 -17.48 -4.62
CA GLU A 165 13.58 -18.66 -3.76
C GLU A 165 13.40 -19.93 -4.57
N SER A 166 12.55 -19.87 -5.59
CA SER A 166 12.30 -20.99 -6.50
C SER A 166 11.64 -20.54 -7.80
N PRO A 167 11.71 -21.36 -8.86
CA PRO A 167 10.97 -21.13 -10.10
C PRO A 167 9.46 -20.99 -9.88
N GLU A 168 8.89 -21.75 -8.95
CA GLU A 168 7.46 -21.73 -8.63
C GLU A 168 7.05 -20.36 -8.06
N ARG A 169 7.85 -19.80 -7.13
CA ARG A 169 7.60 -18.47 -6.58
C ARG A 169 7.72 -17.37 -7.63
N LEU A 170 8.69 -17.49 -8.52
CA LEU A 170 8.81 -16.58 -9.65
C LEU A 170 7.59 -16.68 -10.56
N GLN A 171 7.17 -17.90 -10.91
CA GLN A 171 6.00 -18.12 -11.76
C GLN A 171 4.74 -17.55 -11.09
N TRP A 172 4.58 -17.78 -9.78
CA TRP A 172 3.47 -17.19 -9.03
C TRP A 172 3.44 -15.65 -9.09
N ALA A 173 4.60 -15.00 -8.98
CA ALA A 173 4.69 -13.55 -9.13
C ALA A 173 4.35 -13.06 -10.54
N ILE A 174 4.68 -13.86 -11.56
CA ILE A 174 4.33 -13.58 -12.97
C ILE A 174 2.83 -13.79 -13.20
N ASP A 175 2.25 -14.86 -12.67
CA ASP A 175 0.82 -15.16 -12.76
C ASP A 175 -0.02 -14.09 -12.04
N ALA A 176 0.53 -13.54 -10.95
CA ALA A 176 -0.07 -12.41 -10.25
C ALA A 176 -0.02 -11.10 -11.04
N GLY A 177 0.62 -11.05 -12.19
CA GLY A 177 0.67 -9.89 -13.08
C GLY A 177 2.06 -9.26 -13.22
N GLY A 178 3.06 -9.69 -12.44
CA GLY A 178 4.43 -9.24 -12.58
C GLY A 178 5.07 -9.65 -13.90
N LEU A 179 6.16 -8.97 -14.24
CA LEU A 179 7.00 -9.27 -15.40
C LEU A 179 8.44 -9.47 -14.95
N TYR A 180 9.14 -10.39 -15.57
CA TYR A 180 10.55 -10.61 -15.31
C TYR A 180 11.42 -9.54 -15.98
N TRP A 181 12.33 -8.94 -15.22
CA TRP A 181 13.34 -8.04 -15.77
C TRP A 181 14.47 -8.83 -16.42
N ASN A 182 14.60 -8.72 -17.74
CA ASN A 182 15.72 -9.31 -18.48
C ASN A 182 16.88 -8.30 -18.56
N PRO A 183 17.96 -8.47 -17.79
CA PRO A 183 19.06 -7.50 -17.76
C PRO A 183 19.85 -7.45 -19.08
N LYS A 184 19.87 -8.53 -19.86
CA LYS A 184 20.53 -8.56 -21.18
C LYS A 184 19.73 -7.78 -22.22
N ALA A 185 18.41 -7.90 -22.18
CA ALA A 185 17.51 -7.19 -23.08
C ALA A 185 17.18 -5.76 -22.62
N GLY A 186 17.47 -5.41 -21.38
CA GLY A 186 17.16 -4.11 -20.77
C GLY A 186 15.66 -3.82 -20.68
N ARG A 187 14.80 -4.84 -20.62
CA ARG A 187 13.34 -4.70 -20.62
C ARG A 187 12.64 -5.81 -19.81
N TYR A 188 11.41 -5.54 -19.43
CA TYR A 188 10.52 -6.55 -18.88
C TYR A 188 10.02 -7.54 -19.94
N VAL A 189 9.94 -8.84 -19.56
CA VAL A 189 9.46 -9.94 -20.39
C VAL A 189 8.48 -10.82 -19.64
N LYS A 190 7.57 -11.53 -20.35
CA LYS A 190 6.52 -12.34 -19.76
C LYS A 190 7.00 -13.69 -19.19
N SER A 191 8.13 -14.18 -19.63
CA SER A 191 8.62 -15.50 -19.24
C SER A 191 10.12 -15.50 -19.05
N LEU A 192 10.56 -16.32 -18.11
CA LEU A 192 11.97 -16.62 -17.88
C LEU A 192 12.20 -18.12 -18.17
N LYS A 193 13.11 -18.40 -19.07
CA LYS A 193 13.65 -19.76 -19.26
C LYS A 193 14.94 -19.86 -18.45
N ALA A 194 14.82 -20.04 -17.12
CA ALA A 194 15.97 -20.23 -16.26
C ALA A 194 15.95 -21.65 -15.67
N LYS A 195 17.14 -22.24 -15.52
CA LYS A 195 17.29 -23.51 -14.83
C LYS A 195 17.17 -23.31 -13.32
N THR A 196 16.62 -24.29 -12.62
CA THR A 196 16.38 -24.23 -11.16
C THR A 196 17.63 -23.85 -10.37
N GLU A 197 18.80 -24.31 -10.78
CA GLU A 197 20.07 -24.01 -10.12
C GLU A 197 20.50 -22.53 -10.19
N GLU A 198 20.05 -21.80 -11.20
CA GLU A 198 20.36 -20.37 -11.36
C GLU A 198 19.59 -19.50 -10.33
N PHE A 199 18.42 -19.97 -9.88
CA PHE A 199 17.58 -19.23 -8.92
C PHE A 199 18.21 -19.09 -7.55
N ALA A 200 18.95 -20.10 -7.09
CA ALA A 200 19.59 -20.07 -5.78
C ALA A 200 20.80 -19.10 -5.74
N ARG A 201 21.41 -18.81 -6.89
CA ARG A 201 22.69 -18.08 -6.98
C ARG A 201 22.52 -16.61 -7.37
N ASN A 202 21.47 -16.30 -8.13
CA ASN A 202 21.29 -14.94 -8.69
C ASN A 202 19.92 -14.38 -8.31
N PRO A 203 19.83 -13.09 -7.95
CA PRO A 203 18.55 -12.43 -7.76
C PRO A 203 17.80 -12.34 -9.10
N HIS A 204 16.50 -12.61 -9.05
CA HIS A 204 15.59 -12.43 -10.17
C HIS A 204 14.64 -11.26 -9.84
N ILE A 205 14.60 -10.28 -10.69
CA ILE A 205 13.75 -9.12 -10.50
C ILE A 205 12.44 -9.36 -11.23
N VAL A 206 11.36 -9.26 -10.49
CA VAL A 206 9.99 -9.20 -11.01
C VAL A 206 9.41 -7.84 -10.68
N GLY A 207 8.75 -7.25 -11.64
CA GLY A 207 8.12 -5.96 -11.42
C GLY A 207 7.20 -5.61 -12.57
N ILE A 208 6.64 -4.41 -12.49
CA ILE A 208 5.80 -3.85 -13.54
C ILE A 208 5.83 -2.33 -13.46
N THR A 209 5.81 -1.66 -14.61
CA THR A 209 5.61 -0.21 -14.67
C THR A 209 4.16 0.11 -14.99
N ARG A 210 3.75 1.34 -14.65
CA ARG A 210 2.41 1.85 -14.98
C ARG A 210 2.11 1.76 -16.48
N GLU A 211 3.09 2.07 -17.33
CA GLU A 211 2.91 2.06 -18.80
C GLU A 211 2.66 0.64 -19.31
N LEU A 212 3.34 -0.35 -18.76
CA LEU A 212 3.17 -1.75 -19.15
C LEU A 212 1.83 -2.31 -18.66
N GLU A 213 1.33 -1.82 -17.51
CA GLU A 213 0.05 -2.26 -16.96
C GLU A 213 -1.13 -1.77 -17.78
N PHE A 214 -1.11 -0.55 -18.29
CA PHE A 214 -2.16 -0.03 -19.18
C PHE A 214 -2.40 -0.87 -20.42
N GLY A 215 -1.39 -1.64 -20.86
CA GLY A 215 -1.52 -2.60 -21.95
C GLY A 215 -2.07 -3.99 -21.55
N ARG A 216 -2.49 -4.18 -20.29
CA ARG A 216 -2.88 -5.49 -19.73
C ARG A 216 -4.21 -5.43 -18.98
N PRO A 217 -5.32 -5.15 -19.68
CA PRO A 217 -6.63 -5.06 -19.05
C PRO A 217 -7.01 -6.37 -18.34
N GLY A 218 -7.59 -6.27 -17.16
CA GLY A 218 -8.00 -7.41 -16.35
C GLY A 218 -6.95 -7.96 -15.38
N SER A 219 -5.75 -7.39 -15.36
CA SER A 219 -4.76 -7.68 -14.33
C SER A 219 -5.19 -7.06 -13.00
N TRP A 220 -5.20 -7.85 -11.90
CA TRP A 220 -5.50 -7.31 -10.57
C TRP A 220 -4.43 -6.32 -10.08
N VAL A 221 -3.20 -6.45 -10.55
CA VAL A 221 -2.09 -5.52 -10.26
C VAL A 221 -2.39 -4.12 -10.82
N GLY A 222 -3.24 -4.02 -11.85
CA GLY A 222 -3.70 -2.74 -12.40
C GLY A 222 -4.30 -1.81 -11.34
N THR A 223 -5.00 -2.36 -10.36
CA THR A 223 -5.61 -1.59 -9.27
C THR A 223 -4.57 -0.84 -8.42
N LEU A 224 -3.32 -1.27 -8.40
CA LEU A 224 -2.23 -0.59 -7.69
C LEU A 224 -1.80 0.70 -8.40
N PHE A 225 -2.04 0.81 -9.70
CA PHE A 225 -1.70 1.99 -10.50
C PHE A 225 -2.87 2.96 -10.67
N ASP A 226 -4.05 2.61 -10.17
CA ASP A 226 -5.19 3.52 -10.10
C ASP A 226 -4.91 4.61 -9.07
N TYR A 227 -4.61 5.79 -9.58
CA TYR A 227 -4.28 6.94 -8.74
C TYR A 227 -5.47 7.88 -8.61
N HIS A 228 -5.94 8.01 -7.38
CA HIS A 228 -6.92 9.01 -7.00
C HIS A 228 -6.26 10.02 -6.06
N PRO A 229 -6.07 11.28 -6.50
CA PRO A 229 -5.47 12.29 -5.64
C PRO A 229 -6.41 12.58 -4.47
N PRO A 230 -5.87 12.86 -3.26
CA PRO A 230 -6.70 13.22 -2.12
C PRO A 230 -7.52 14.48 -2.41
N GLY A 231 -8.77 14.51 -1.95
CA GLY A 231 -9.65 15.67 -2.06
C GLY A 231 -9.40 16.71 -0.97
N PHE A 232 -9.09 16.25 0.25
CA PHE A 232 -8.95 17.13 1.42
C PHE A 232 -7.56 17.76 1.57
N TYR A 233 -6.51 17.20 1.00
CA TYR A 233 -5.13 17.70 1.11
C TYR A 233 -4.70 18.00 2.55
N PHE A 234 -4.92 17.06 3.45
CA PHE A 234 -4.50 17.19 4.85
C PHE A 234 -3.00 17.45 4.97
N SER A 235 -2.61 18.30 5.93
CA SER A 235 -1.20 18.49 6.27
C SER A 235 -0.60 17.23 6.92
N ALA A 236 0.74 17.15 6.96
CA ALA A 236 1.42 16.01 7.59
C ALA A 236 0.99 15.76 9.05
N SER A 237 0.80 16.83 9.82
CA SER A 237 0.34 16.73 11.21
C SER A 237 -1.12 16.27 11.31
N GLU A 238 -1.99 16.76 10.42
CA GLU A 238 -3.38 16.31 10.32
C GLU A 238 -3.46 14.84 9.92
N GLN A 239 -2.67 14.39 8.94
CA GLN A 239 -2.60 13.00 8.51
C GLN A 239 -2.14 12.09 9.66
N ARG A 240 -1.09 12.47 10.40
CA ARG A 240 -0.62 11.72 11.58
C ARG A 240 -1.70 11.60 12.66
N LEU A 241 -2.42 12.70 12.94
CA LEU A 241 -3.52 12.69 13.89
C LEU A 241 -4.64 11.74 13.45
N LEU A 242 -5.04 11.81 12.18
CA LEU A 242 -6.10 10.96 11.62
C LEU A 242 -5.70 9.48 11.61
N ILE A 243 -4.48 9.13 11.21
CA ILE A 243 -3.95 7.77 11.25
C ILE A 243 -3.98 7.22 12.70
N CYS A 244 -3.50 8.02 13.67
CA CYS A 244 -3.57 7.64 15.09
C CYS A 244 -5.00 7.44 15.58
N ALA A 245 -5.93 8.30 15.15
CA ALA A 245 -7.33 8.21 15.54
C ALA A 245 -8.06 7.03 14.89
N ILE A 246 -7.71 6.66 13.66
CA ILE A 246 -8.22 5.47 12.98
C ILE A 246 -7.73 4.18 13.66
N SER A 247 -6.44 4.12 14.01
CA SER A 247 -5.84 2.97 14.70
C SER A 247 -6.43 2.74 16.09
N ASN A 248 -6.93 3.78 16.74
CA ASN A 248 -7.63 3.71 18.04
C ASN A 248 -8.85 4.63 18.05
N ARG A 249 -9.99 4.11 17.58
CA ARG A 249 -11.24 4.88 17.43
C ARG A 249 -11.78 5.43 18.74
N THR A 250 -11.42 4.84 19.87
CA THR A 250 -11.85 5.25 21.20
C THR A 250 -10.89 6.24 21.86
N ALA A 251 -9.74 6.53 21.23
CA ALA A 251 -8.75 7.43 21.80
C ALA A 251 -9.33 8.82 22.06
N THR A 252 -9.15 9.29 23.26
CA THR A 252 -9.51 10.67 23.65
C THR A 252 -8.48 11.67 23.12
N ASN A 253 -8.85 12.96 23.06
CA ASN A 253 -7.91 14.00 22.66
C ASN A 253 -6.63 14.06 23.53
N PRO A 254 -6.70 13.88 24.87
CA PRO A 254 -5.48 13.75 25.69
C PRO A 254 -4.60 12.56 25.29
N ALA A 255 -5.20 11.38 25.03
CA ALA A 255 -4.44 10.21 24.59
C ALA A 255 -3.77 10.41 23.22
N LEU A 256 -4.44 11.10 22.30
CA LEU A 256 -3.86 11.48 21.01
C LEU A 256 -2.73 12.51 21.17
N ALA A 257 -2.91 13.48 22.06
CA ALA A 257 -1.87 14.49 22.36
C ALA A 257 -0.59 13.81 22.89
N GLN A 258 -0.73 12.88 23.82
CA GLN A 258 0.36 12.09 24.36
C GLN A 258 1.04 11.23 23.28
N LYS A 259 0.26 10.51 22.44
CA LYS A 259 0.78 9.63 21.40
C LYS A 259 1.54 10.41 20.30
N LEU A 260 1.12 11.65 20.03
CA LEU A 260 1.71 12.51 18.99
C LEU A 260 2.79 13.44 19.50
N ASP A 261 3.02 13.43 20.82
CA ASP A 261 3.95 14.35 21.50
C ASP A 261 3.62 15.83 21.21
N VAL A 262 2.36 16.20 21.36
CA VAL A 262 1.87 17.58 21.18
C VAL A 262 0.92 17.99 22.29
N SER A 263 0.68 19.30 22.46
CA SER A 263 -0.26 19.79 23.47
C SER A 263 -1.72 19.49 23.10
N LEU A 264 -2.58 19.36 24.13
CA LEU A 264 -4.02 19.19 23.94
C LEU A 264 -4.68 20.32 23.11
N PRO A 265 -4.33 21.62 23.30
CA PRO A 265 -4.81 22.68 22.43
C PRO A 265 -4.43 22.49 20.97
N THR A 266 -3.21 21.98 20.71
CA THR A 266 -2.76 21.65 19.33
C THR A 266 -3.64 20.60 18.68
N VAL A 267 -3.98 19.51 19.40
CA VAL A 267 -4.91 18.47 18.89
C VAL A 267 -6.27 19.06 18.58
N LYS A 268 -6.82 19.89 19.48
CA LYS A 268 -8.10 20.57 19.24
C LYS A 268 -8.06 21.48 18.00
N LYS A 269 -6.99 22.26 17.82
CA LYS A 269 -6.78 23.10 16.64
C LYS A 269 -6.67 22.27 15.35
N MET A 270 -5.97 21.15 15.38
CA MET A 270 -5.91 20.24 14.23
C MET A 270 -7.29 19.69 13.86
N TRP A 271 -8.10 19.26 14.83
CA TRP A 271 -9.48 18.81 14.55
C TRP A 271 -10.34 19.92 13.92
N LEU A 272 -10.24 21.17 14.40
CA LEU A 272 -10.96 22.29 13.80
C LEU A 272 -10.54 22.52 12.34
N SER A 273 -9.25 22.47 12.06
CA SER A 273 -8.71 22.60 10.69
C SER A 273 -9.19 21.46 9.79
N ILE A 274 -9.17 20.21 10.29
CA ILE A 274 -9.68 19.03 9.57
C ILE A 274 -11.16 19.21 9.22
N TYR A 275 -12.01 19.53 10.20
CA TYR A 275 -13.44 19.73 9.96
C TYR A 275 -13.71 20.92 9.00
N GLY A 276 -12.94 21.99 9.08
CA GLY A 276 -13.04 23.09 8.14
C GLY A 276 -12.79 22.68 6.68
N ARG A 277 -11.76 21.82 6.45
CA ARG A 277 -11.46 21.28 5.11
C ARG A 277 -12.53 20.32 4.60
N VAL A 278 -12.92 19.38 5.47
CA VAL A 278 -13.95 18.40 5.12
C VAL A 278 -15.27 19.08 4.81
N GLY A 279 -15.66 20.09 5.62
CA GLY A 279 -16.88 20.86 5.38
C GLY A 279 -16.87 21.68 4.09
N GLN A 280 -15.68 22.04 3.57
CA GLN A 280 -15.56 22.71 2.26
C GLN A 280 -15.69 21.75 1.07
N CYS A 281 -15.30 20.49 1.25
CA CYS A 281 -15.24 19.50 0.17
C CYS A 281 -16.47 18.57 0.17
N VAL A 282 -16.87 18.07 1.35
CA VAL A 282 -17.94 17.08 1.55
C VAL A 282 -18.72 17.47 2.81
N PRO A 283 -19.51 18.54 2.76
CA PRO A 283 -20.23 19.08 3.94
C PRO A 283 -21.18 18.03 4.56
N GLU A 284 -21.74 17.13 3.76
CA GLU A 284 -22.65 16.06 4.21
C GLU A 284 -22.03 15.11 5.22
N LEU A 285 -20.70 14.94 5.24
CA LEU A 285 -20.00 14.14 6.27
C LEU A 285 -20.11 14.75 7.67
N LEU A 286 -20.35 16.06 7.74
CA LEU A 286 -20.36 16.82 8.99
C LEU A 286 -21.77 17.27 9.41
N VAL A 287 -22.79 17.02 8.58
CA VAL A 287 -24.18 17.38 8.90
C VAL A 287 -24.68 16.53 10.07
N ASP A 288 -25.23 17.19 11.08
CA ASP A 288 -25.92 16.52 12.17
C ASP A 288 -27.33 16.10 11.72
N GLU A 289 -27.69 14.85 11.92
CA GLU A 289 -29.11 14.47 11.85
C GLU A 289 -29.90 15.23 12.94
N VAL A 290 -31.00 15.85 12.52
CA VAL A 290 -31.75 16.91 13.20
C VAL A 290 -32.24 16.57 14.62
N ASN A 291 -31.95 15.39 15.18
CA ASN A 291 -32.60 14.89 16.41
C ASN A 291 -31.67 14.56 17.60
N SER A 292 -30.43 15.02 17.67
CA SER A 292 -29.58 14.72 18.84
C SER A 292 -29.31 15.94 19.73
N GLY A 293 -30.09 16.05 20.78
CA GLY A 293 -30.10 17.18 21.71
C GLY A 293 -29.01 17.23 22.75
N ALA A 294 -27.71 17.18 22.43
CA ALA A 294 -26.63 17.61 23.32
C ALA A 294 -25.34 17.84 22.56
N ASP A 295 -24.72 19.01 22.73
CA ASP A 295 -23.50 19.42 22.02
C ASP A 295 -22.31 18.45 22.16
N SER A 296 -22.17 17.75 23.26
CA SER A 296 -21.07 16.79 23.48
C SER A 296 -21.22 15.51 22.65
N LYS A 297 -22.44 15.11 22.27
CA LYS A 297 -22.70 13.97 21.38
C LYS A 297 -22.40 14.30 19.92
N ARG A 298 -22.67 15.55 19.49
CA ARG A 298 -22.45 16.01 18.10
C ARG A 298 -20.98 15.91 17.67
N GLY A 299 -20.05 16.36 18.49
CA GLY A 299 -18.62 16.31 18.16
C GLY A 299 -18.06 14.88 18.03
N LYS A 300 -18.57 13.94 18.82
CA LYS A 300 -18.19 12.53 18.76
C LYS A 300 -18.71 11.87 17.48
N GLU A 301 -19.94 12.20 17.07
CA GLU A 301 -20.55 11.62 15.87
C GLU A 301 -19.88 12.13 14.59
N LYS A 302 -19.60 13.43 14.47
CA LYS A 302 -18.82 13.98 13.35
C LYS A 302 -17.46 13.27 13.20
N ARG A 303 -16.77 13.08 14.32
CA ARG A 303 -15.50 12.36 14.32
C ARG A 303 -15.67 10.91 13.86
N ARG A 304 -16.67 10.19 14.36
CA ARG A 304 -16.95 8.79 14.00
C ARG A 304 -17.20 8.65 12.48
N ARG A 305 -18.05 9.51 11.90
CA ARG A 305 -18.35 9.51 10.47
C ARG A 305 -17.12 9.81 9.63
N LEU A 306 -16.34 10.82 9.99
CA LEU A 306 -15.11 11.16 9.29
C LEU A 306 -14.11 10.00 9.33
N LEU A 307 -13.88 9.38 10.49
CA LEU A 307 -12.95 8.26 10.60
C LEU A 307 -13.42 7.03 9.82
N ALA A 308 -14.73 6.77 9.76
CA ALA A 308 -15.30 5.72 8.92
C ALA A 308 -15.06 6.01 7.43
N TYR A 309 -15.37 7.22 6.98
CA TYR A 309 -15.10 7.66 5.61
C TYR A 309 -13.62 7.47 5.22
N LEU A 310 -12.69 7.90 6.06
CA LEU A 310 -11.26 7.81 5.78
C LEU A 310 -10.73 6.37 5.75
N GLN A 311 -11.42 5.41 6.36
CA GLN A 311 -11.06 3.99 6.22
C GLN A 311 -11.46 3.44 4.85
N ASP A 312 -12.57 3.92 4.31
CA ASP A 312 -13.02 3.56 2.95
C ASP A 312 -12.24 4.35 1.88
N HIS A 313 -11.62 5.48 2.28
CA HIS A 313 -10.88 6.42 1.43
C HIS A 313 -9.45 6.66 1.93
N PRO A 314 -8.58 5.63 1.98
CA PRO A 314 -7.21 5.77 2.47
C PRO A 314 -6.36 6.72 1.62
N GLU A 315 -6.75 6.99 0.38
CA GLU A 315 -6.13 7.99 -0.51
C GLU A 315 -6.08 9.39 0.12
N GLU A 316 -7.06 9.76 0.95
CA GLU A 316 -7.12 11.05 1.64
C GLU A 316 -5.98 11.24 2.67
N LEU A 317 -5.40 10.14 3.12
CA LEU A 317 -4.32 10.12 4.11
C LEU A 317 -2.93 10.00 3.47
N ARG A 318 -2.85 9.94 2.13
CA ARG A 318 -1.56 9.80 1.45
C ARG A 318 -0.79 11.11 1.39
N PRO A 319 0.55 11.05 1.52
CA PRO A 319 1.39 12.24 1.49
C PRO A 319 1.43 12.86 0.09
N VAL A 320 1.06 14.13 0.02
CA VAL A 320 1.11 14.93 -1.23
C VAL A 320 1.60 16.34 -0.92
N LEU A 321 2.12 17.02 -1.94
CA LEU A 321 2.41 18.45 -1.82
C LEU A 321 1.10 19.23 -1.67
N ARG A 322 1.11 20.16 -0.74
CA ARG A 322 -0.01 21.07 -0.54
C ARG A 322 -0.16 21.94 -1.79
N ARG A 323 -1.36 22.07 -2.31
CA ARG A 323 -1.64 23.06 -3.36
C ARG A 323 -1.40 24.46 -2.80
N SER A 324 -0.69 25.32 -3.52
CA SER A 324 -0.60 26.72 -3.20
C SER A 324 -2.00 27.34 -3.17
N ASN A 325 -2.27 28.22 -2.20
CA ASN A 325 -3.55 28.92 -2.03
C ASN A 325 -3.98 29.58 -3.35
N GLY A 326 -4.95 29.02 -4.03
CA GLY A 326 -5.49 29.52 -5.31
C GLY A 326 -6.21 28.49 -6.16
N GLN A 327 -5.92 27.21 -6.00
CA GLN A 327 -6.70 26.16 -6.67
C GLN A 327 -7.82 25.66 -5.77
N LYS A 328 -9.07 25.98 -6.14
CA LYS A 328 -10.25 25.40 -5.49
C LYS A 328 -10.13 23.87 -5.43
N PRO A 329 -10.53 23.22 -4.31
CA PRO A 329 -10.64 21.78 -4.25
C PRO A 329 -11.45 21.28 -5.46
N ARG A 330 -10.96 20.29 -6.18
CA ARG A 330 -11.82 19.57 -7.12
C ARG A 330 -12.85 18.84 -6.26
N GLN A 331 -14.13 19.12 -6.50
CA GLN A 331 -15.18 18.26 -5.94
C GLN A 331 -14.89 16.83 -6.34
N PRO A 332 -14.96 15.87 -5.39
CA PRO A 332 -14.92 14.46 -5.73
C PRO A 332 -15.95 14.22 -6.82
N PRO A 333 -15.71 13.31 -7.78
CA PRO A 333 -16.70 12.97 -8.78
C PRO A 333 -17.97 12.56 -8.01
N SER A 334 -18.96 13.44 -7.99
CA SER A 334 -20.29 13.11 -7.46
C SER A 334 -20.66 11.80 -8.10
N ALA A 335 -21.11 10.83 -7.29
CA ALA A 335 -21.65 9.58 -7.78
C ALA A 335 -22.54 9.94 -8.98
N ARG A 336 -22.10 9.61 -10.17
CA ARG A 336 -22.85 9.88 -11.39
C ARG A 336 -24.18 9.19 -11.15
N LYS A 337 -25.24 10.02 -10.94
CA LYS A 337 -26.61 9.54 -11.02
C LYS A 337 -26.66 8.71 -12.30
N SER A 338 -26.82 7.41 -12.16
CA SER A 338 -26.96 6.50 -13.28
C SER A 338 -28.05 7.10 -14.15
N LYS A 339 -27.66 7.66 -15.30
CA LYS A 339 -28.63 7.97 -16.33
C LYS A 339 -29.33 6.64 -16.61
N LYS A 340 -30.65 6.62 -16.37
CA LYS A 340 -31.52 5.52 -16.78
C LYS A 340 -31.04 5.03 -18.14
N ALA A 341 -30.74 3.75 -18.22
CA ALA A 341 -30.52 3.08 -19.48
C ALA A 341 -31.73 3.37 -20.36
N PRO A 342 -31.56 3.72 -21.64
CA PRO A 342 -32.69 3.82 -22.55
C PRO A 342 -33.36 2.46 -22.59
N SER A 343 -34.68 2.44 -22.38
CA SER A 343 -35.54 1.26 -22.57
C SER A 343 -35.39 0.77 -24.00
N ILE A 344 -34.81 -0.41 -24.16
CA ILE A 344 -34.87 -1.16 -25.41
C ILE A 344 -36.21 -1.88 -25.36
N ASP A 345 -37.24 -1.17 -25.76
CA ASP A 345 -38.53 -1.76 -26.16
C ASP A 345 -38.73 -1.52 -27.64
N LYS A 346 -38.97 -2.62 -28.33
CA LYS A 346 -39.52 -2.77 -29.71
C LYS A 346 -38.48 -2.53 -30.84
N GLU A 347 -38.12 -3.57 -31.52
CA GLU A 347 -38.77 -4.17 -32.68
C GLU A 347 -37.92 -5.36 -33.17
N PHE A 348 -38.38 -6.55 -32.93
CA PHE A 348 -38.10 -7.70 -33.79
C PHE A 348 -39.44 -8.31 -34.14
N SER A 349 -40.05 -7.80 -35.19
CA SER A 349 -41.08 -8.51 -35.96
C SER A 349 -40.38 -9.27 -37.08
N THR A 350 -40.52 -10.56 -37.00
CA THR A 350 -40.70 -11.57 -38.07
C THR A 350 -40.54 -11.07 -39.52
N GLU A 351 -39.67 -11.73 -40.29
CA GLU A 351 -40.10 -12.58 -41.40
C GLU A 351 -38.90 -13.05 -42.26
N GLU A 352 -39.12 -14.21 -42.82
CA GLU A 352 -38.46 -14.92 -43.95
C GLU A 352 -37.22 -15.74 -43.55
N GLY A 353 -37.29 -17.04 -43.62
CA GLY A 353 -37.93 -17.87 -44.66
C GLY A 353 -36.85 -18.78 -45.24
N MET A 354 -36.68 -19.91 -44.64
CA MET A 354 -36.42 -21.23 -45.23
C MET A 354 -35.96 -21.28 -46.69
N ARG A 355 -34.77 -21.83 -46.92
CA ARG A 355 -34.56 -22.84 -47.98
C ARG A 355 -33.30 -23.68 -47.72
N ILE A 356 -33.56 -24.92 -47.33
CA ILE A 356 -32.68 -26.08 -47.46
C ILE A 356 -32.64 -26.46 -48.95
N ARG A 357 -31.45 -26.68 -49.49
CA ARG A 357 -31.25 -27.62 -50.61
C ARG A 357 -29.88 -28.28 -50.49
N SER A 358 -29.95 -29.56 -50.34
CA SER A 358 -29.14 -30.72 -50.79
C SER A 358 -27.63 -30.57 -50.84
#